data_c550b36b3f8197c3b1796e0480dc8b00
#
_entry.id   c550b36b3f8197c3b1796e0480dc8b00
#
_cell.length_a   1.000
_cell.length_b   1.000
_cell.length_c   1.000
_cell.angle_alpha   90.00
_cell.angle_beta   90.00
_cell.angle_gamma   90.00
#
_symmetry.space_group_name_H-M   'P 1'
#
loop_
_entity.id
_entity.type
_entity.pdbx_description
1 polymer ?
#
loop_
_entity_poly.entity_id
_entity_poly.type
_entity_poly.pdbx_seq_one_letter_code
_entity_poly.pdbx_strand_id
1 'polypeptide(L)'
;AGVIGLTKSTAKELASRGVCCNAIAPGFIATDMTANLKDNPLIAQIPMKRMGTAEEAANLIFFLSSPLSDYITGEVIKIDGGIAM
;
A
#
# COMPACT_ATOMS: atom_id res chain seq x y z
N ALA A 1 12.50 -4.74 -4.33
CA ALA A 1 13.35 -3.83 -5.12
C ALA A 1 12.84 -3.69 -6.54
N GLY A 2 12.44 -4.80 -7.19
CA GLY A 2 11.94 -4.78 -8.56
C GLY A 2 10.66 -3.96 -8.73
N VAL A 3 9.71 -4.10 -7.81
CA VAL A 3 8.45 -3.35 -7.87
C VAL A 3 8.69 -1.86 -7.70
N ILE A 4 9.58 -1.47 -6.79
CA ILE A 4 9.91 -0.06 -6.56
C ILE A 4 10.54 0.52 -7.83
N GLY A 5 11.52 -0.17 -8.42
CA GLY A 5 12.18 0.29 -9.64
C GLY A 5 11.21 0.41 -10.82
N LEU A 6 10.36 -0.59 -11.01
CA LEU A 6 9.36 -0.58 -12.07
C LEU A 6 8.37 0.56 -11.88
N THR A 7 7.89 0.77 -10.67
CA THR A 7 6.95 1.85 -10.35
C THR A 7 7.54 3.20 -10.70
N LYS A 8 8.78 3.45 -10.28
CA LYS A 8 9.43 4.75 -10.50
C LYS A 8 9.74 4.97 -11.98
N SER A 9 10.22 3.95 -12.69
CA SER A 9 10.51 4.05 -14.11
C SER A 9 9.25 4.32 -14.92
N THR A 10 8.17 3.59 -14.62
CA THR A 10 6.89 3.76 -15.28
C THR A 10 6.31 5.14 -15.01
N ALA A 11 6.40 5.61 -13.77
CA ALA A 11 5.94 6.93 -13.38
C ALA A 11 6.66 8.03 -14.17
N LYS A 12 7.98 7.94 -14.28
CA LYS A 12 8.76 8.92 -15.05
C LYS A 12 8.38 8.93 -16.51
N GLU A 13 8.18 7.75 -17.09
CA GLU A 13 7.86 7.63 -18.50
C GLU A 13 6.48 8.22 -18.84
N LEU A 14 5.51 8.03 -17.96
CA LEU A 14 4.12 8.42 -18.21
C LEU A 14 3.74 9.78 -17.66
N ALA A 15 4.61 10.40 -16.85
CA ALA A 15 4.28 11.65 -16.17
C ALA A 15 3.90 12.76 -17.13
N SER A 16 4.60 12.89 -18.27
CA SER A 16 4.31 13.92 -19.26
C SER A 16 2.95 13.76 -19.92
N ARG A 17 2.36 12.58 -19.82
CA ARG A 17 1.02 12.29 -20.36
C ARG A 17 -0.08 12.48 -19.32
N GLY A 18 0.29 12.92 -18.10
CA GLY A 18 -0.67 13.07 -17.02
C GLY A 18 -1.12 11.74 -16.41
N VAL A 19 -0.34 10.67 -16.62
CA VAL A 19 -0.65 9.35 -16.05
C VAL A 19 0.21 9.12 -14.83
N CYS A 20 -0.43 8.82 -13.70
CA CYS A 20 0.24 8.52 -12.44
C CYS A 20 0.44 7.03 -12.28
N CYS A 21 1.58 6.64 -11.72
CA CYS A 21 1.88 5.25 -11.42
C CYS A 21 2.41 5.16 -10.00
N ASN A 22 1.66 4.50 -9.12
CA ASN A 22 2.01 4.30 -7.72
C ASN A 22 1.83 2.84 -7.36
N ALA A 23 2.49 2.42 -6.31
CA ALA A 23 2.35 1.07 -5.77
C ALA A 23 1.94 1.13 -4.31
N ILE A 24 1.29 0.09 -3.83
CA ILE A 24 1.03 -0.08 -2.41
C ILE A 24 1.84 -1.26 -1.89
N ALA A 25 2.26 -1.16 -0.64
CA ALA A 25 3.01 -2.20 0.05
C ALA A 25 2.24 -2.58 1.31
N PRO A 26 1.32 -3.54 1.22
CA PRO A 26 0.54 -3.95 2.38
C PRO A 26 1.37 -4.79 3.34
N GLY A 27 1.14 -4.61 4.64
CA GLY A 27 1.66 -5.48 5.67
C GLY A 27 0.67 -6.62 5.96
N PHE A 28 0.32 -6.80 7.24
CA PHE A 28 -0.64 -7.83 7.61
C PHE A 28 -2.06 -7.32 7.39
N ILE A 29 -2.70 -7.82 6.35
CA ILE A 29 -4.07 -7.46 5.99
C ILE A 29 -4.96 -8.68 6.24
N ALA A 30 -6.03 -8.48 6.99
CA ALA A 30 -6.98 -9.54 7.31
C ALA A 30 -7.83 -9.90 6.09
N THR A 31 -7.82 -11.18 5.76
CA THR A 31 -8.66 -11.77 4.72
C THR A 31 -9.20 -13.09 5.25
N ASP A 32 -10.09 -13.74 4.51
CA ASP A 32 -10.56 -15.06 4.90
C ASP A 32 -9.41 -16.07 4.99
N MET A 33 -8.38 -15.91 4.17
CA MET A 33 -7.22 -16.80 4.17
C MET A 33 -6.26 -16.54 5.33
N THR A 34 -6.33 -15.36 5.97
CA THR A 34 -5.42 -14.97 7.04
C THR A 34 -6.11 -14.83 8.39
N ALA A 35 -7.37 -15.25 8.50
CA ALA A 35 -8.13 -15.09 9.74
C ALA A 35 -7.45 -15.78 10.93
N ASN A 36 -6.72 -16.88 10.69
CA ASN A 36 -6.01 -17.60 11.73
C ASN A 36 -4.72 -16.91 12.19
N LEU A 37 -4.29 -15.83 11.52
CA LEU A 37 -3.08 -15.09 11.88
C LEU A 37 -3.32 -14.03 12.95
N LYS A 38 -4.56 -13.75 13.31
CA LYS A 38 -4.86 -12.67 14.27
C LYS A 38 -4.20 -12.85 15.62
N ASP A 39 -3.88 -14.09 15.99
CA ASP A 39 -3.20 -14.41 17.26
C ASP A 39 -1.70 -14.57 17.07
N ASN A 40 -1.16 -14.29 15.88
CA ASN A 40 0.26 -14.39 15.62
C ASN A 40 1.03 -13.39 16.47
N PRO A 41 2.14 -13.81 17.13
CA PRO A 41 2.93 -12.88 17.95
C PRO A 41 3.45 -11.68 17.19
N LEU A 42 3.61 -11.75 15.87
CA LEU A 42 4.08 -10.63 15.07
C LEU A 42 3.09 -9.47 15.08
N ILE A 43 1.81 -9.71 15.32
CA ILE A 43 0.81 -8.65 15.41
C ILE A 43 1.15 -7.69 16.55
N ALA A 44 1.70 -8.19 17.64
CA ALA A 44 2.10 -7.35 18.77
C ALA A 44 3.25 -6.40 18.41
N GLN A 45 4.00 -6.69 17.36
CA GLN A 45 5.10 -5.84 16.89
C GLN A 45 4.63 -4.74 15.97
N ILE A 46 3.37 -4.77 15.53
CA ILE A 46 2.79 -3.70 14.73
C ILE A 46 2.49 -2.53 15.68
N PRO A 47 3.02 -1.32 15.41
CA PRO A 47 2.73 -0.17 16.30
C PRO A 47 1.25 0.07 16.53
N MET A 48 0.39 -0.12 15.54
CA MET A 48 -1.06 0.03 15.71
C MET A 48 -1.72 -1.19 16.36
N LYS A 49 -0.96 -2.26 16.63
CA LYS A 49 -1.40 -3.44 17.40
C LYS A 49 -2.56 -4.21 16.79
N ARG A 50 -2.72 -4.12 15.49
CA ARG A 50 -3.76 -4.87 14.78
C ARG A 50 -3.38 -5.07 13.32
N MET A 51 -4.01 -6.04 12.70
CA MET A 51 -3.96 -6.18 11.24
C MET A 51 -4.78 -5.06 10.60
N GLY A 52 -4.40 -4.67 9.39
CA GLY A 52 -5.26 -3.83 8.58
C GLY A 52 -6.42 -4.64 8.01
N THR A 53 -7.45 -3.94 7.54
CA THR A 53 -8.58 -4.58 6.88
C THR A 53 -8.43 -4.50 5.36
N ALA A 54 -9.08 -5.41 4.65
CA ALA A 54 -9.11 -5.34 3.19
C ALA A 54 -9.73 -4.01 2.73
N GLU A 55 -10.70 -3.50 3.46
CA GLU A 55 -11.32 -2.21 3.15
C GLU A 55 -10.32 -1.06 3.28
N GLU A 56 -9.45 -1.10 4.29
CA GLU A 56 -8.42 -0.06 4.45
C GLU A 56 -7.45 -0.05 3.27
N ALA A 57 -7.04 -1.22 2.78
CA ALA A 57 -6.22 -1.31 1.59
C ALA A 57 -6.98 -0.80 0.36
N ALA A 58 -8.23 -1.19 0.21
CA ALA A 58 -9.06 -0.77 -0.91
C ALA A 58 -9.29 0.75 -0.91
N ASN A 59 -9.42 1.37 0.26
CA ASN A 59 -9.58 2.81 0.38
C ASN A 59 -8.39 3.57 -0.19
N LEU A 60 -7.17 3.09 0.04
CA LEU A 60 -5.99 3.71 -0.54
C LEU A 60 -5.97 3.55 -2.06
N ILE A 61 -6.27 2.36 -2.55
CA ILE A 61 -6.34 2.12 -4.00
C ILE A 61 -7.38 3.05 -4.64
N PHE A 62 -8.53 3.19 -4.00
CA PHE A 62 -9.58 4.08 -4.47
C PHE A 62 -9.10 5.52 -4.54
N PHE A 63 -8.43 6.01 -3.49
CA PHE A 63 -7.88 7.35 -3.45
C PHE A 63 -6.86 7.56 -4.57
N LEU A 64 -5.92 6.63 -4.75
CA LEU A 64 -4.89 6.72 -5.78
C LEU A 64 -5.46 6.62 -7.20
N SER A 65 -6.66 6.08 -7.35
CA SER A 65 -7.36 5.98 -8.64
C SER A 65 -8.26 7.18 -8.90
N SER A 66 -8.34 8.12 -7.96
CA SER A 66 -9.24 9.27 -8.05
C SER A 66 -8.48 10.54 -8.42
N PRO A 67 -9.19 11.59 -8.87
CA PRO A 67 -8.57 12.89 -9.14
C PRO A 67 -7.92 13.53 -7.91
N LEU A 68 -8.26 13.08 -6.70
CA LEU A 68 -7.69 13.62 -5.47
C LEU A 68 -6.18 13.36 -5.36
N SER A 69 -5.64 12.40 -6.13
CA SER A 69 -4.22 12.08 -6.11
C SER A 69 -3.50 12.44 -7.41
N ASP A 70 -4.04 13.38 -8.17
CA ASP A 70 -3.52 13.70 -9.51
C ASP A 70 -2.08 14.20 -9.54
N TYR A 71 -1.55 14.66 -8.42
CA TYR A 71 -0.17 15.13 -8.35
C TYR A 71 0.74 14.14 -7.60
N ILE A 72 0.29 12.91 -7.41
CA ILE A 72 1.05 11.85 -6.72
C ILE A 72 1.44 10.80 -7.75
N THR A 73 2.74 10.63 -7.97
CA THR A 73 3.24 9.59 -8.88
C THR A 73 4.62 9.12 -8.43
N GLY A 74 4.95 7.89 -8.74
CA GLY A 74 6.24 7.30 -8.41
C GLY A 74 6.38 6.87 -6.95
N GLU A 75 5.31 6.86 -6.19
CA GLU A 75 5.36 6.52 -4.77
C GLU A 75 5.04 5.05 -4.52
N VAL A 76 5.67 4.51 -3.48
CA VAL A 76 5.32 3.21 -2.92
C VAL A 76 4.81 3.49 -1.51
N ILE A 77 3.53 3.28 -1.28
CA ILE A 77 2.88 3.67 -0.04
C ILE A 77 2.62 2.43 0.81
N LYS A 78 3.13 2.45 2.03
CA LYS A 78 2.97 1.35 2.98
C LYS A 78 1.62 1.42 3.67
N ILE A 79 0.96 0.27 3.78
CA ILE A 79 -0.27 0.10 4.57
C ILE A 79 0.03 -1.02 5.56
N ASP A 80 0.71 -0.69 6.66
CA ASP A 80 1.29 -1.70 7.52
C ASP A 80 1.16 -1.41 9.02
N GLY A 81 0.35 -0.43 9.39
CA GLY A 81 0.19 -0.07 10.80
C GLY A 81 1.46 0.45 11.45
N GLY A 82 2.46 0.84 10.66
CA GLY A 82 3.70 1.41 11.13
C GLY A 82 4.83 0.40 11.33
N ILE A 83 4.63 -0.87 10.96
CA ILE A 83 5.63 -1.92 11.26
C ILE A 83 6.98 -1.66 10.58
N ALA A 84 6.99 -1.00 9.43
CA ALA A 84 8.19 -0.70 8.67
C ALA A 84 8.67 0.75 8.84
N MET A 85 8.29 1.37 9.95
CA MET A 85 8.75 2.72 10.27
C MET A 85 10.26 2.78 10.50
#